data_5774f5c91b880162b022a76ae9f8cece
#
_entry.id   5774f5c91b880162b022a76ae9f8cece
#
_cell.length_a   1.000
_cell.length_b   1.000
_cell.length_c   1.000
_cell.angle_alpha   90.00
_cell.angle_beta   90.00
_cell.angle_gamma   90.00
#
_symmetry.space_group_name_H-M   'P 1'
#
loop_
_entity.id
_entity.type
_entity.pdbx_description
1 polymer ?
#
loop_
_entity_poly.entity_id
_entity_poly.type
_entity_poly.pdbx_seq_one_letter_code
_entity_poly.pdbx_strand_id
1 'polypeptide(L)'
;MPVLPGEIMLETRMDYDSIAKAGSMLGSGAVIVMDETTCMVRALERLSRFYHMESCGQCTPCREGTGWLHRMLQRIIAGQGEQGDLDKLDDVASKIEGRTICAFGDAAAWPVRSFIKHFRSEFQYYIDNKKSFIDSVTSKVA
;
A
#
# COMPACT_ATOMS: atom_id res chain seq x y z
N MET A 1 -8.33 1.17 3.02
CA MET A 1 -8.50 2.64 2.95
C MET A 1 -7.23 3.26 2.37
N PRO A 2 -7.31 4.34 1.60
CA PRO A 2 -6.13 5.08 1.17
C PRO A 2 -5.34 5.59 2.38
N VAL A 3 -4.01 5.46 2.35
CA VAL A 3 -3.13 6.00 3.39
C VAL A 3 -2.95 7.51 3.19
N LEU A 4 -2.80 8.24 4.28
CA LEU A 4 -2.42 9.65 4.28
C LEU A 4 -1.10 9.81 5.03
N PRO A 5 -0.15 10.64 4.52
CA PRO A 5 1.03 11.05 5.26
C PRO A 5 0.66 11.76 6.57
N GLY A 6 1.50 11.62 7.60
CA GLY A 6 1.26 12.20 8.92
C GLY A 6 1.03 13.71 8.90
N GLU A 7 1.79 14.44 8.10
CA GLU A 7 1.63 15.89 7.93
C GLU A 7 0.21 16.27 7.48
N ILE A 8 -0.33 15.56 6.49
CA ILE A 8 -1.71 15.79 6.02
C ILE A 8 -2.72 15.39 7.09
N MET A 9 -2.48 14.28 7.79
CA MET A 9 -3.39 13.82 8.84
C MET A 9 -3.48 14.76 10.02
N LEU A 10 -2.36 15.35 10.46
CA LEU A 10 -2.32 16.27 11.59
C LEU A 10 -3.12 17.57 11.33
N GLU A 11 -3.24 17.99 10.08
CA GLU A 11 -4.01 19.18 9.66
C GLU A 11 -5.46 18.86 9.29
N THR A 12 -5.82 17.57 9.17
CA THR A 12 -7.14 17.14 8.71
C THR A 12 -8.05 16.84 9.91
N ARG A 13 -9.25 17.44 9.92
CA ARG A 13 -10.25 17.12 10.94
C ARG A 13 -10.72 15.68 10.79
N MET A 14 -10.94 14.98 11.93
CA MET A 14 -11.41 13.62 11.97
C MET A 14 -12.94 13.55 11.79
N ASP A 15 -13.41 13.94 10.62
CA ASP A 15 -14.79 13.81 10.18
C ASP A 15 -14.84 13.25 8.75
N TYR A 16 -15.99 12.74 8.33
CA TYR A 16 -16.15 12.06 7.04
C TYR A 16 -15.81 12.97 5.85
N ASP A 17 -16.26 14.22 5.89
CA ASP A 17 -16.09 15.15 4.77
C ASP A 17 -14.64 15.61 4.62
N SER A 18 -13.99 15.94 5.74
CA SER A 18 -12.59 16.39 5.74
C SER A 18 -11.63 15.29 5.30
N ILE A 19 -11.81 14.07 5.81
CA ILE A 19 -10.99 12.92 5.42
C ILE A 19 -11.22 12.55 3.95
N ALA A 20 -12.47 12.62 3.46
CA ALA A 20 -12.76 12.37 2.05
C ALA A 20 -12.12 13.43 1.14
N LYS A 21 -12.16 14.72 1.52
CA LYS A 21 -11.48 15.79 0.78
C LYS A 21 -9.96 15.64 0.76
N ALA A 22 -9.37 15.08 1.82
CA ALA A 22 -7.95 14.75 1.87
C ALA A 22 -7.57 13.53 0.98
N GLY A 23 -8.54 12.86 0.38
CA GLY A 23 -8.31 11.72 -0.52
C GLY A 23 -8.23 10.36 0.18
N SER A 24 -8.83 10.26 1.37
CA SER A 24 -8.96 8.99 2.11
C SER A 24 -10.41 8.76 2.52
N MET A 25 -10.67 7.88 3.46
CA MET A 25 -11.98 7.66 4.05
C MET A 25 -11.84 7.33 5.55
N LEU A 26 -12.75 7.87 6.34
CA LEU A 26 -12.75 7.67 7.80
C LEU A 26 -13.02 6.21 8.19
N GLY A 27 -13.87 5.51 7.44
CA GLY A 27 -14.25 4.13 7.71
C GLY A 27 -14.83 3.97 9.12
N SER A 28 -14.25 3.08 9.93
CA SER A 28 -14.64 2.86 11.34
C SER A 28 -14.01 3.84 12.32
N GLY A 29 -13.24 4.83 11.86
CA GLY A 29 -12.52 5.77 12.71
C GLY A 29 -11.23 5.22 13.33
N ALA A 30 -10.76 4.06 12.88
CA ALA A 30 -9.49 3.51 13.34
C ALA A 30 -8.31 4.32 12.80
N VAL A 31 -7.36 4.65 13.68
CA VAL A 31 -6.09 5.31 13.33
C VAL A 31 -4.94 4.37 13.62
N ILE A 32 -4.08 4.19 12.63
CA ILE A 32 -2.84 3.42 12.75
C ILE A 32 -1.68 4.41 12.62
N VAL A 33 -0.93 4.57 13.69
CA VAL A 33 0.26 5.43 13.71
C VAL A 33 1.50 4.59 13.37
N MET A 34 2.23 5.04 12.36
CA MET A 34 3.52 4.45 11.96
C MET A 34 4.57 5.55 12.00
N ASP A 35 5.64 5.30 12.72
CA ASP A 35 6.76 6.22 12.86
C ASP A 35 7.79 6.06 11.72
N GLU A 36 8.83 6.86 11.75
CA GLU A 36 9.91 6.87 10.76
C GLU A 36 10.75 5.58 10.74
N THR A 37 10.58 4.68 11.70
CA THR A 37 11.25 3.36 11.70
C THR A 37 10.45 2.31 10.94
N THR A 38 9.24 2.64 10.50
CA THR A 38 8.36 1.72 9.78
C THR A 38 8.64 1.77 8.27
N CYS A 39 9.04 0.65 7.70
CA CYS A 39 9.21 0.52 6.25
C CYS A 39 7.85 0.43 5.55
N MET A 40 7.53 1.41 4.70
CA MET A 40 6.25 1.46 3.98
C MET A 40 6.09 0.31 2.98
N VAL A 41 7.18 -0.21 2.42
CA VAL A 41 7.13 -1.37 1.51
C VAL A 41 6.68 -2.62 2.26
N ARG A 42 7.25 -2.87 3.46
CA ARG A 42 6.87 -4.01 4.31
C ARG A 42 5.45 -3.84 4.88
N ALA A 43 5.05 -2.61 5.21
CA ALA A 43 3.70 -2.31 5.66
C ALA A 43 2.66 -2.62 4.58
N LEU A 44 2.90 -2.20 3.35
CA LEU A 44 2.01 -2.51 2.22
C LEU A 44 1.98 -4.00 1.90
N GLU A 45 3.12 -4.70 1.96
CA GLU A 45 3.16 -6.16 1.76
C GLU A 45 2.26 -6.87 2.78
N ARG A 46 2.34 -6.48 4.05
CA ARG A 46 1.51 -7.05 5.13
C ARG A 46 0.02 -6.86 4.86
N LEU A 47 -0.38 -5.67 4.41
CA LEU A 47 -1.76 -5.39 4.03
C LEU A 47 -2.19 -6.22 2.80
N SER A 48 -1.34 -6.28 1.77
CA SER A 48 -1.65 -7.03 0.55
C SER A 48 -1.76 -8.53 0.81
N ARG A 49 -0.95 -9.08 1.71
CA ARG A 49 -1.07 -10.45 2.19
C ARG A 49 -2.43 -10.70 2.83
N PHE A 50 -2.87 -9.80 3.72
CA PHE A 50 -4.19 -9.90 4.35
C PHE A 50 -5.30 -9.95 3.30
N TYR A 51 -5.33 -9.00 2.37
CA TYR A 51 -6.35 -8.97 1.33
C TYR A 51 -6.32 -10.19 0.41
N HIS A 52 -5.13 -10.71 0.12
CA HIS A 52 -5.02 -11.95 -0.65
C HIS A 52 -5.60 -13.16 0.08
N MET A 53 -5.37 -13.29 1.38
CA MET A 53 -5.85 -14.41 2.18
C MET A 53 -7.37 -14.34 2.46
N GLU A 54 -7.91 -13.12 2.61
CA GLU A 54 -9.32 -12.89 2.95
C GLU A 54 -10.22 -12.77 1.71
N SER A 55 -9.68 -12.77 0.50
CA SER A 55 -10.48 -12.78 -0.72
C SER A 55 -11.35 -14.03 -0.79
N CYS A 56 -12.66 -13.86 -0.94
CA CYS A 56 -13.58 -15.00 -1.08
C CYS A 56 -13.44 -15.75 -2.41
N GLY A 57 -12.67 -15.20 -3.38
CA GLY A 57 -12.39 -15.80 -4.68
C GLY A 57 -13.50 -15.66 -5.72
N GLN A 58 -14.60 -14.98 -5.44
CA GLN A 58 -15.74 -14.86 -6.37
C GLN A 58 -15.40 -14.07 -7.63
N CYS A 59 -14.84 -12.86 -7.47
CA CYS A 59 -14.54 -11.98 -8.59
C CYS A 59 -13.12 -12.19 -9.09
N THR A 60 -12.95 -12.46 -10.37
CA THR A 60 -11.62 -12.71 -10.97
C THR A 60 -10.60 -11.59 -10.69
N PRO A 61 -10.94 -10.29 -10.86
CA PRO A 61 -9.97 -9.23 -10.57
C PRO A 61 -9.47 -9.24 -9.13
N CYS A 62 -10.35 -9.49 -8.16
CA CYS A 62 -9.97 -9.61 -6.75
C CYS A 62 -9.18 -10.90 -6.50
N ARG A 63 -9.69 -12.06 -6.91
CA ARG A 63 -9.07 -13.37 -6.67
C ARG A 63 -7.63 -13.43 -7.18
N GLU A 64 -7.42 -13.03 -8.43
CA GLU A 64 -6.09 -13.10 -9.06
C GLU A 64 -5.24 -11.87 -8.74
N GLY A 65 -5.85 -10.68 -8.81
CA GLY A 65 -5.12 -9.42 -8.64
C GLY A 65 -4.53 -9.23 -7.26
N THR A 66 -5.24 -9.59 -6.17
CA THR A 66 -4.69 -9.51 -4.82
C THR A 66 -3.46 -10.41 -4.64
N GLY A 67 -3.49 -11.61 -5.24
CA GLY A 67 -2.34 -12.52 -5.27
C GLY A 67 -1.16 -11.96 -6.07
N TRP A 68 -1.41 -11.28 -7.16
CA TRP A 68 -0.36 -10.62 -7.95
C TRP A 68 0.28 -9.47 -7.19
N LEU A 69 -0.52 -8.59 -6.59
CA LEU A 69 -0.02 -7.49 -5.76
C LEU A 69 0.88 -8.01 -4.64
N HIS A 70 0.43 -9.02 -3.91
CA HIS A 70 1.20 -9.62 -2.82
C HIS A 70 2.53 -10.22 -3.32
N ARG A 71 2.52 -11.04 -4.38
CA ARG A 71 3.76 -11.65 -4.93
C ARG A 71 4.75 -10.62 -5.47
N MET A 72 4.27 -9.54 -6.10
CA MET A 72 5.14 -8.47 -6.57
C MET A 72 5.82 -7.75 -5.42
N LEU A 73 5.10 -7.45 -4.34
CA LEU A 73 5.66 -6.84 -3.13
C LEU A 73 6.66 -7.77 -2.43
N GLN A 74 6.37 -9.08 -2.35
CA GLN A 74 7.33 -10.06 -1.84
C GLN A 74 8.61 -10.09 -2.67
N ARG A 75 8.50 -10.04 -4.00
CA ARG A 75 9.65 -9.98 -4.91
C ARG A 75 10.51 -8.73 -4.65
N ILE A 76 9.90 -7.57 -4.46
CA ILE A 76 10.60 -6.34 -4.12
C ILE A 76 11.34 -6.49 -2.78
N ILE A 77 10.67 -7.01 -1.75
CA ILE A 77 11.24 -7.23 -0.41
C ILE A 77 12.40 -8.24 -0.45
N ALA A 78 12.32 -9.24 -1.32
CA ALA A 78 13.41 -10.21 -1.54
C ALA A 78 14.62 -9.62 -2.32
N GLY A 79 14.60 -8.32 -2.65
CA GLY A 79 15.66 -7.68 -3.43
C GLY A 79 15.66 -8.04 -4.92
N GLN A 80 14.56 -8.59 -5.42
CA GLN A 80 14.36 -9.02 -6.81
C GLN A 80 13.41 -8.08 -7.56
N GLY A 81 13.18 -6.87 -7.03
CA GLY A 81 12.38 -5.85 -7.68
C GLY A 81 13.05 -5.35 -8.96
N GLU A 82 12.24 -5.06 -9.97
CA GLU A 82 12.66 -4.59 -11.28
C GLU A 82 12.17 -3.17 -11.53
N GLN A 83 12.85 -2.44 -12.41
CA GLN A 83 12.37 -1.14 -12.88
C GLN A 83 11.00 -1.30 -13.54
N GLY A 84 10.07 -0.38 -13.21
CA GLY A 84 8.70 -0.44 -13.69
C GLY A 84 7.74 -1.31 -12.84
N ASP A 85 8.21 -1.99 -11.80
CA ASP A 85 7.33 -2.77 -10.92
C ASP A 85 6.29 -1.91 -10.19
N LEU A 86 6.62 -0.66 -9.87
CA LEU A 86 5.68 0.26 -9.24
C LEU A 86 4.52 0.62 -10.17
N ASP A 87 4.81 0.82 -11.44
CA ASP A 87 3.77 1.11 -12.44
C ASP A 87 2.90 -0.12 -12.71
N LYS A 88 3.50 -1.33 -12.69
CA LYS A 88 2.75 -2.59 -12.76
C LYS A 88 1.85 -2.79 -11.54
N LEU A 89 2.33 -2.47 -10.34
CA LEU A 89 1.52 -2.54 -9.10
C LEU A 89 0.31 -1.60 -9.18
N ASP A 90 0.51 -0.36 -9.61
CA ASP A 90 -0.60 0.59 -9.77
C ASP A 90 -1.57 0.15 -10.89
N ASP A 91 -1.05 -0.37 -12.00
CA ASP A 91 -1.87 -0.90 -13.10
C ASP A 91 -2.75 -2.07 -12.64
N VAL A 92 -2.19 -3.05 -11.93
CA VAL A 92 -2.96 -4.18 -11.38
C VAL A 92 -4.01 -3.68 -10.38
N ALA A 93 -3.64 -2.79 -9.46
CA ALA A 93 -4.57 -2.22 -8.49
C ALA A 93 -5.72 -1.46 -9.19
N SER A 94 -5.42 -0.68 -10.22
CA SER A 94 -6.42 0.05 -11.01
C SER A 94 -7.41 -0.87 -11.75
N LYS A 95 -6.99 -2.09 -12.07
CA LYS A 95 -7.83 -3.11 -12.72
C LYS A 95 -8.67 -3.93 -11.74
N ILE A 96 -8.38 -3.86 -10.45
CA ILE A 96 -9.23 -4.40 -9.38
C ILE A 96 -10.30 -3.39 -9.00
N GLU A 97 -9.93 -2.13 -8.84
CA GLU A 97 -10.79 -1.03 -8.41
C GLU A 97 -11.99 -0.86 -9.33
N GLY A 98 -13.19 -0.80 -8.75
CA GLY A 98 -14.45 -0.63 -9.46
C GLY A 98 -14.89 -1.83 -10.32
N ARG A 99 -14.20 -2.98 -10.24
CA ARG A 99 -14.47 -4.15 -11.08
C ARG A 99 -14.80 -5.41 -10.28
N THR A 100 -15.27 -5.24 -9.07
CA THR A 100 -15.68 -6.33 -8.18
C THR A 100 -17.10 -6.11 -7.67
N ILE A 101 -17.81 -7.19 -7.33
CA ILE A 101 -19.21 -7.12 -6.86
C ILE A 101 -19.32 -6.39 -5.53
N CYS A 102 -18.33 -6.55 -4.64
CA CYS A 102 -18.32 -5.93 -3.32
C CYS A 102 -17.13 -4.98 -3.16
N ALA A 103 -17.22 -4.10 -2.18
CA ALA A 103 -16.19 -3.10 -1.87
C ALA A 103 -14.84 -3.68 -1.42
N PHE A 104 -14.73 -4.99 -1.24
CA PHE A 104 -13.47 -5.62 -0.84
C PHE A 104 -12.35 -5.42 -1.87
N GLY A 105 -12.68 -5.49 -3.17
CA GLY A 105 -11.71 -5.23 -4.23
C GLY A 105 -11.16 -3.81 -4.18
N ASP A 106 -12.03 -2.82 -3.97
CA ASP A 106 -11.64 -1.42 -3.81
C ASP A 106 -10.76 -1.25 -2.56
N ALA A 107 -11.17 -1.87 -1.44
CA ALA A 107 -10.41 -1.85 -0.19
C ALA A 107 -9.02 -2.48 -0.32
N ALA A 108 -8.83 -3.46 -1.21
CA ALA A 108 -7.53 -4.06 -1.52
C ALA A 108 -6.68 -3.18 -2.45
N ALA A 109 -7.30 -2.48 -3.41
CA ALA A 109 -6.61 -1.65 -4.39
C ALA A 109 -6.14 -0.30 -3.83
N TRP A 110 -6.98 0.37 -3.05
CA TRP A 110 -6.72 1.72 -2.53
C TRP A 110 -5.43 1.86 -1.69
N PRO A 111 -5.09 0.94 -0.77
CA PRO A 111 -3.80 1.01 -0.09
C PRO A 111 -2.63 0.99 -1.07
N VAL A 112 -2.61 0.08 -2.03
CA VAL A 112 -1.53 -0.03 -3.01
C VAL A 112 -1.32 1.27 -3.75
N ARG A 113 -2.38 1.84 -4.31
CA ARG A 113 -2.32 3.10 -5.06
C ARG A 113 -1.89 4.28 -4.19
N SER A 114 -2.40 4.39 -2.98
CA SER A 114 -2.06 5.49 -2.07
C SER A 114 -0.63 5.37 -1.52
N PHE A 115 -0.15 4.17 -1.19
CA PHE A 115 1.24 3.96 -0.79
C PHE A 115 2.22 4.32 -1.92
N ILE A 116 1.93 3.89 -3.15
CA ILE A 116 2.77 4.27 -4.31
C ILE A 116 2.72 5.78 -4.55
N LYS A 117 1.56 6.40 -4.42
CA LYS A 117 1.41 7.86 -4.60
C LYS A 117 2.24 8.67 -3.60
N HIS A 118 2.22 8.29 -2.32
CA HIS A 118 2.81 9.09 -1.25
C HIS A 118 4.25 8.68 -0.89
N PHE A 119 4.60 7.41 -1.08
CA PHE A 119 5.90 6.85 -0.67
C PHE A 119 6.70 6.26 -1.83
N ARG A 120 6.44 6.69 -3.07
CA ARG A 120 7.10 6.15 -4.28
C ARG A 120 8.62 6.13 -4.17
N SER A 121 9.22 7.16 -3.57
CA SER A 121 10.67 7.26 -3.41
C SER A 121 11.24 6.14 -2.53
N GLU A 122 10.54 5.73 -1.47
CA GLU A 122 10.97 4.63 -0.59
C GLU A 122 10.89 3.28 -1.31
N PHE A 123 9.83 3.06 -2.09
CA PHE A 123 9.71 1.86 -2.92
C PHE A 123 10.80 1.80 -4.00
N GLN A 124 11.07 2.93 -4.67
CA GLN A 124 12.12 3.01 -5.67
C GLN A 124 13.50 2.74 -5.05
N TYR A 125 13.76 3.33 -3.87
CA TYR A 125 14.99 3.05 -3.13
C TYR A 125 15.17 1.56 -2.84
N TYR A 126 14.08 0.88 -2.46
CA TYR A 126 14.11 -0.56 -2.18
C TYR A 126 14.46 -1.38 -3.43
N ILE A 127 13.91 -1.02 -4.59
CA ILE A 127 14.22 -1.66 -5.88
C ILE A 127 15.68 -1.45 -6.26
N ASP A 128 16.16 -0.21 -6.17
CA ASP A 128 17.50 0.18 -6.60
C ASP A 128 18.61 -0.39 -5.69
N ASN A 129 18.36 -0.41 -4.39
CA ASN A 129 19.35 -0.81 -3.38
C ASN A 129 19.14 -2.24 -2.85
N LYS A 130 18.07 -2.92 -3.22
CA LYS A 130 17.70 -4.28 -2.78
C LYS A 130 17.57 -4.45 -1.26
N LYS A 131 17.30 -3.36 -0.56
CA LYS A 131 17.14 -3.28 0.89
C LYS A 131 16.26 -2.10 1.30
N SER A 132 15.70 -2.15 2.50
CA SER A 132 14.92 -1.05 3.04
C SER A 132 15.78 0.19 3.28
N PHE A 133 15.19 1.35 3.06
CA PHE A 133 15.78 2.63 3.48
C PHE A 133 16.00 2.64 5.01
N ILE A 134 15.05 2.13 5.78
CA ILE A 134 15.12 2.06 7.24
C ILE A 134 16.32 1.21 7.71
N ASP A 135 16.55 0.05 7.07
CA ASP A 135 17.71 -0.79 7.42
C ASP A 135 19.05 -0.05 7.22
N SER A 136 19.09 0.92 6.27
CA SER A 136 20.27 1.74 6.01
C SER A 136 20.48 2.87 7.03
N VAL A 137 19.41 3.34 7.67
CA VAL A 137 19.46 4.39 8.71
C VAL A 137 19.84 3.77 10.05
N THR A 138 19.21 2.65 10.42
CA THR A 138 19.45 1.96 11.68
C THR A 138 20.89 1.46 11.81
N SER A 139 21.51 1.04 10.71
CA SER A 139 22.92 0.60 10.69
C SER A 139 23.95 1.73 10.88
N LYS A 140 23.53 3.01 10.85
CA LYS A 140 24.40 4.17 11.08
C LYS A 140 24.34 4.68 12.52
N VAL A 141 23.40 4.19 13.33
CA VAL A 141 23.16 4.63 14.72
C VAL A 141 23.71 3.59 15.73
N ALA A 142 24.08 2.42 15.26
CA ALA A 142 24.78 1.38 16.04
C ALA A 142 26.30 1.43 15.83
#